data_cd0b2cb6d488b113a8249524470865d0
#
_entry.id   cd0b2cb6d488b113a8249524470865d0
#
_cell.length_a   1.000
_cell.length_b   1.000
_cell.length_c   1.000
_cell.angle_alpha   90.00
_cell.angle_beta   90.00
_cell.angle_gamma   90.00
#
_symmetry.space_group_name_H-M   'P 1'
#
loop_
_entity.id
_entity.type
_entity.pdbx_description
1 polymer ?
#
loop_
_entity_poly.entity_id
_entity_poly.type
_entity_poly.pdbx_seq_one_letter_code
_entity_poly.pdbx_strand_id
1 'polypeptide(L)'
;MGNNNWKITCLHYGTLSCYKSLFDGGLDQARYPFVYSGYLLQKDNRNILVDTGVHQDNIIDGKAWANSPAEGGNQYVLDALAREGLTPDDIEIVMYTHLHNDHAGGVLLFPNAQHLFQRDEYFNMLHPLPSQKIRRDYDPRTPGDIAQIKNIRMIDGDFDFGNGIRVVKVPGHTSGGMAIQVQTAEGKYVITGDMPHIAQSLFPQMNKMEVIGGEIVDITPAPENWGPFILNSVIYDHYACYNSFNKIMALAEAEDPKWFLTGHDMWCVNKKYFG
;
A
#
# COMPACT_ATOMS: atom_id res chain seq x y z
N MET A 1 -21.69 -24.12 2.18
CA MET A 1 -21.18 -22.73 1.98
C MET A 1 -19.67 -22.85 1.83
N GLY A 2 -19.10 -22.39 0.72
CA GLY A 2 -17.65 -22.46 0.50
C GLY A 2 -16.92 -21.65 1.56
N ASN A 3 -15.73 -22.09 1.94
CA ASN A 3 -14.84 -21.34 2.84
C ASN A 3 -14.41 -20.04 2.11
N ASN A 4 -14.76 -18.87 2.64
CA ASN A 4 -14.41 -17.58 2.05
C ASN A 4 -13.07 -17.01 2.56
N ASN A 5 -12.29 -17.83 3.25
CA ASN A 5 -11.05 -17.39 3.89
C ASN A 5 -9.89 -17.35 2.88
N TRP A 6 -9.27 -16.21 2.76
CA TRP A 6 -8.04 -15.98 2.02
C TRP A 6 -6.83 -16.10 2.94
N LYS A 7 -5.70 -16.44 2.37
CA LYS A 7 -4.38 -16.24 2.98
C LYS A 7 -3.78 -14.98 2.39
N ILE A 8 -3.17 -14.16 3.23
CA ILE A 8 -2.45 -12.96 2.81
C ILE A 8 -0.98 -13.16 3.12
N THR A 9 -0.12 -12.91 2.13
CA THR A 9 1.32 -12.87 2.31
C THR A 9 1.82 -11.47 2.02
N CYS A 10 2.50 -10.83 2.98
CA CYS A 10 3.21 -9.57 2.73
C CYS A 10 4.48 -9.86 1.94
N LEU A 11 4.62 -9.21 0.79
CA LEU A 11 5.78 -9.31 -0.09
C LEU A 11 6.68 -8.08 0.11
N HIS A 12 7.94 -8.31 0.43
CA HIS A 12 8.93 -7.25 0.65
C HIS A 12 9.62 -6.90 -0.66
N TYR A 13 9.44 -5.67 -1.15
CA TYR A 13 9.94 -5.17 -2.43
C TYR A 13 11.12 -4.20 -2.30
N GLY A 14 11.64 -4.00 -1.11
CA GLY A 14 12.73 -3.09 -0.83
C GLY A 14 12.44 -2.12 0.31
N THR A 15 13.29 -1.10 0.47
CA THR A 15 13.20 -0.14 1.57
C THR A 15 13.42 1.29 1.13
N LEU A 16 12.84 2.23 1.91
CA LEU A 16 13.10 3.66 1.83
C LEU A 16 13.46 4.19 3.22
N SER A 17 14.70 4.62 3.43
CA SER A 17 15.14 5.17 4.71
C SER A 17 14.83 6.66 4.79
N CYS A 18 13.76 7.02 5.47
CA CYS A 18 13.37 8.43 5.62
C CYS A 18 12.91 8.77 7.04
N TYR A 19 12.63 10.05 7.28
CA TYR A 19 12.09 10.51 8.56
C TYR A 19 10.69 9.98 8.79
N LYS A 20 10.43 9.45 9.99
CA LYS A 20 9.12 8.91 10.37
C LYS A 20 8.00 9.95 10.22
N SER A 21 8.28 11.22 10.59
CA SER A 21 7.33 12.32 10.45
C SER A 21 6.83 12.56 9.01
N LEU A 22 7.54 12.12 8.00
CA LEU A 22 7.06 12.18 6.61
C LEU A 22 5.95 11.17 6.33
N PHE A 23 5.95 10.04 7.05
CA PHE A 23 4.97 8.96 6.88
C PHE A 23 3.72 9.12 7.76
N ASP A 24 3.83 9.71 8.93
CA ASP A 24 2.70 9.84 9.86
C ASP A 24 2.30 11.28 10.18
N GLY A 25 3.13 12.27 9.82
CA GLY A 25 2.91 13.67 10.20
C GLY A 25 3.18 13.98 11.67
N GLY A 26 3.72 13.02 12.44
CA GLY A 26 4.03 13.14 13.84
C GLY A 26 5.28 13.97 14.15
N LEU A 27 5.69 13.97 15.43
CA LEU A 27 6.83 14.75 15.92
C LEU A 27 8.16 14.00 15.87
N ASP A 28 8.14 12.71 15.65
CA ASP A 28 9.32 11.87 15.63
C ASP A 28 10.15 12.10 14.37
N GLN A 29 11.36 12.60 14.56
CA GLN A 29 12.31 12.90 13.48
C GLN A 29 13.37 11.78 13.29
N ALA A 30 13.19 10.62 13.93
CA ALA A 30 14.06 9.49 13.67
C ALA A 30 13.88 8.95 12.24
N ARG A 31 14.94 8.37 11.70
CA ARG A 31 14.92 7.72 10.39
C ARG A 31 14.76 6.22 10.56
N TYR A 32 13.87 5.64 9.75
CA TYR A 32 13.66 4.20 9.71
C TYR A 32 13.68 3.69 8.26
N PRO A 33 14.07 2.43 8.04
CA PRO A 33 14.02 1.79 6.73
C PRO A 33 12.60 1.28 6.43
N PHE A 34 11.66 2.21 6.17
CA PHE A 34 10.29 1.83 5.79
C PHE A 34 10.29 0.94 4.55
N VAL A 35 9.35 0.01 4.50
CA VAL A 35 9.31 -0.99 3.44
C VAL A 35 8.54 -0.50 2.22
N TYR A 36 8.95 -0.93 1.04
CA TYR A 36 8.06 -1.05 -0.11
C TYR A 36 7.44 -2.44 -0.05
N SER A 37 6.13 -2.52 0.01
CA SER A 37 5.45 -3.80 0.15
C SER A 37 4.30 -3.96 -0.85
N GLY A 38 3.96 -5.21 -1.11
CA GLY A 38 2.72 -5.62 -1.73
C GLY A 38 2.13 -6.79 -0.98
N TYR A 39 0.91 -7.18 -1.35
CA TYR A 39 0.23 -8.28 -0.67
C TYR A 39 -0.28 -9.30 -1.68
N LEU A 40 0.12 -10.55 -1.49
CA LEU A 40 -0.38 -11.69 -2.25
C LEU A 40 -1.58 -12.28 -1.52
N LEU A 41 -2.72 -12.33 -2.19
CA LEU A 41 -3.94 -12.96 -1.70
C LEU A 41 -4.10 -14.31 -2.39
N GLN A 42 -4.16 -15.38 -1.60
CA GLN A 42 -4.26 -16.73 -2.13
C GLN A 42 -5.50 -17.46 -1.56
N LYS A 43 -6.25 -18.10 -2.47
CA LYS A 43 -7.36 -18.94 -2.12
C LYS A 43 -7.58 -19.96 -3.23
N ASP A 44 -7.66 -21.25 -2.86
CA ASP A 44 -7.75 -22.35 -3.82
C ASP A 44 -6.57 -22.26 -4.83
N ASN A 45 -6.86 -22.13 -6.13
CA ASN A 45 -5.84 -21.93 -7.18
C ASN A 45 -5.77 -20.49 -7.67
N ARG A 46 -6.28 -19.52 -6.91
CA ARG A 46 -6.32 -18.12 -7.29
C ARG A 46 -5.21 -17.33 -6.59
N ASN A 47 -4.53 -16.51 -7.35
CA ASN A 47 -3.52 -15.57 -6.86
C ASN A 47 -3.88 -14.16 -7.32
N ILE A 48 -4.10 -13.27 -6.35
CA ILE A 48 -4.34 -11.85 -6.58
C ILE A 48 -3.20 -11.09 -5.91
N LEU A 49 -2.60 -10.17 -6.65
CA LEU A 49 -1.54 -9.30 -6.13
C LEU A 49 -2.11 -7.92 -5.84
N VAL A 50 -1.73 -7.32 -4.71
CA VAL A 50 -2.01 -5.93 -4.38
C VAL A 50 -0.71 -5.17 -4.40
N ASP A 51 -0.61 -4.17 -5.27
CA ASP A 51 0.54 -3.33 -5.56
C ASP A 51 1.77 -4.07 -6.12
N THR A 52 2.62 -3.34 -6.84
CA THR A 52 3.75 -3.91 -7.62
C THR A 52 5.09 -3.21 -7.33
N GLY A 53 5.19 -2.48 -6.24
CA GLY A 53 6.44 -1.84 -5.80
C GLY A 53 6.93 -0.70 -6.70
N VAL A 54 8.18 -0.31 -6.50
CA VAL A 54 8.86 0.79 -7.20
C VAL A 54 9.64 0.24 -8.41
N HIS A 55 9.64 0.99 -9.52
CA HIS A 55 10.53 0.66 -10.64
C HIS A 55 11.97 1.08 -10.34
N GLN A 56 12.98 0.29 -10.75
CA GLN A 56 14.41 0.55 -10.49
C GLN A 56 14.89 1.93 -10.95
N ASP A 57 14.33 2.48 -12.04
CA ASP A 57 14.74 3.81 -12.55
C ASP A 57 14.28 4.98 -11.66
N ASN A 58 13.40 4.73 -10.67
CA ASN A 58 13.07 5.71 -9.65
C ASN A 58 14.06 5.71 -8.47
N ILE A 59 15.02 4.76 -8.48
CA ILE A 59 16.11 4.69 -7.51
C ILE A 59 17.40 5.09 -8.24
N ILE A 60 17.85 6.34 -8.03
CA ILE A 60 19.02 6.91 -8.70
C ILE A 60 20.14 7.02 -7.67
N ASP A 61 21.29 6.43 -7.95
CA ASP A 61 22.44 6.41 -7.04
C ASP A 61 22.09 5.93 -5.61
N GLY A 62 21.23 4.90 -5.52
CA GLY A 62 20.75 4.34 -4.24
C GLY A 62 19.82 5.25 -3.46
N LYS A 63 19.15 6.20 -4.12
CA LYS A 63 18.21 7.14 -3.50
C LYS A 63 16.93 7.24 -4.31
N ALA A 64 15.81 7.42 -3.61
CA ALA A 64 14.49 7.63 -4.19
C ALA A 64 13.82 8.90 -3.63
N TRP A 65 12.53 8.84 -3.39
CA TRP A 65 11.71 9.96 -2.93
C TRP A 65 12.37 10.76 -1.79
N ALA A 66 12.25 12.09 -1.82
CA ALA A 66 12.87 13.01 -0.87
C ALA A 66 14.40 12.85 -0.73
N ASN A 67 15.09 12.37 -1.78
CA ASN A 67 16.52 12.07 -1.77
C ASN A 67 16.96 11.10 -0.64
N SER A 68 16.06 10.20 -0.27
CA SER A 68 16.24 9.21 0.80
C SER A 68 16.93 7.96 0.27
N PRO A 69 17.86 7.34 1.05
CA PRO A 69 18.43 6.04 0.70
C PRO A 69 17.32 5.01 0.44
N ALA A 70 17.43 4.27 -0.65
CA ALA A 70 16.42 3.31 -1.05
C ALA A 70 17.02 2.11 -1.77
N GLU A 71 16.36 0.97 -1.61
CA GLU A 71 16.59 -0.27 -2.34
C GLU A 71 15.25 -0.79 -2.86
N GLY A 72 15.20 -1.37 -4.05
CA GLY A 72 13.98 -1.87 -4.65
C GLY A 72 14.13 -2.09 -6.16
N GLY A 73 13.00 -2.15 -6.83
CA GLY A 73 12.94 -2.35 -8.28
C GLY A 73 12.26 -3.65 -8.65
N ASN A 74 12.02 -3.84 -9.94
CA ASN A 74 11.28 -4.97 -10.48
C ASN A 74 11.83 -6.33 -10.07
N GLN A 75 13.17 -6.45 -9.90
CA GLN A 75 13.77 -7.72 -9.48
C GLN A 75 13.34 -8.12 -8.07
N TYR A 76 13.17 -7.15 -7.16
CA TYR A 76 12.67 -7.43 -5.80
C TYR A 76 11.24 -8.02 -5.82
N VAL A 77 10.39 -7.55 -6.74
CA VAL A 77 9.04 -8.10 -6.93
C VAL A 77 9.10 -9.54 -7.43
N LEU A 78 9.93 -9.79 -8.44
CA LEU A 78 10.13 -11.14 -9.00
C LEU A 78 10.69 -12.11 -7.95
N ASP A 79 11.69 -11.68 -7.19
CA ASP A 79 12.29 -12.49 -6.13
C ASP A 79 11.30 -12.77 -4.98
N ALA A 80 10.44 -11.80 -4.66
CA ALA A 80 9.41 -11.98 -3.64
C ALA A 80 8.35 -13.01 -4.07
N LEU A 81 7.91 -12.98 -5.32
CA LEU A 81 7.03 -14.00 -5.89
C LEU A 81 7.69 -15.37 -5.97
N ALA A 82 8.96 -15.43 -6.40
CA ALA A 82 9.71 -16.68 -6.49
C ALA A 82 9.87 -17.37 -5.12
N ARG A 83 10.01 -16.60 -4.03
CA ARG A 83 10.02 -17.13 -2.66
C ARG A 83 8.71 -17.80 -2.25
N GLU A 84 7.59 -17.42 -2.87
CA GLU A 84 6.28 -18.07 -2.71
C GLU A 84 6.01 -19.16 -3.76
N GLY A 85 7.01 -19.48 -4.60
CA GLY A 85 6.91 -20.50 -5.65
C GLY A 85 6.11 -20.05 -6.87
N LEU A 86 5.96 -18.73 -7.08
CA LEU A 86 5.17 -18.12 -8.15
C LEU A 86 6.02 -17.35 -9.14
N THR A 87 5.48 -17.21 -10.33
CA THR A 87 5.94 -16.32 -11.40
C THR A 87 4.88 -15.24 -11.66
N PRO A 88 5.18 -14.18 -12.40
CA PRO A 88 4.16 -13.22 -12.81
C PRO A 88 2.98 -13.82 -13.58
N ASP A 89 3.18 -14.91 -14.33
CA ASP A 89 2.13 -15.58 -15.09
C ASP A 89 1.12 -16.34 -14.20
N ASP A 90 1.47 -16.60 -12.94
CA ASP A 90 0.58 -17.21 -11.96
C ASP A 90 -0.38 -16.19 -11.31
N ILE A 91 -0.21 -14.89 -11.57
CA ILE A 91 -1.05 -13.82 -11.02
C ILE A 91 -2.23 -13.55 -11.96
N GLU A 92 -3.43 -13.82 -11.46
CA GLU A 92 -4.70 -13.62 -12.19
C GLU A 92 -5.10 -12.14 -12.24
N ILE A 93 -4.92 -11.43 -11.13
CA ILE A 93 -5.36 -10.04 -10.97
C ILE A 93 -4.28 -9.26 -10.19
N VAL A 94 -4.01 -8.05 -10.67
CA VAL A 94 -3.26 -7.04 -9.91
C VAL A 94 -4.22 -5.92 -9.52
N MET A 95 -4.41 -5.71 -8.22
CA MET A 95 -5.17 -4.58 -7.66
C MET A 95 -4.18 -3.51 -7.22
N TYR A 96 -4.46 -2.25 -7.53
CA TYR A 96 -3.62 -1.14 -7.09
C TYR A 96 -4.36 -0.34 -6.03
N THR A 97 -3.77 -0.23 -4.83
CA THR A 97 -4.30 0.67 -3.80
C THR A 97 -4.34 2.10 -4.32
N HIS A 98 -3.32 2.49 -5.06
CA HIS A 98 -3.22 3.72 -5.85
C HIS A 98 -2.07 3.59 -6.87
N LEU A 99 -1.84 4.61 -7.72
CA LEU A 99 -0.87 4.52 -8.82
C LEU A 99 0.40 5.35 -8.60
N HIS A 100 0.80 5.64 -7.36
CA HIS A 100 2.10 6.25 -7.10
C HIS A 100 3.24 5.34 -7.55
N ASN A 101 4.42 5.94 -7.72
CA ASN A 101 5.58 5.30 -8.35
C ASN A 101 6.07 4.04 -7.61
N ASP A 102 5.82 3.93 -6.32
CA ASP A 102 6.23 2.82 -5.46
C ASP A 102 5.12 1.77 -5.22
N HIS A 103 3.95 1.95 -5.84
CA HIS A 103 2.85 0.98 -5.87
C HIS A 103 2.59 0.42 -7.27
N ALA A 104 2.86 1.21 -8.32
CA ALA A 104 2.59 0.84 -9.71
C ALA A 104 3.88 0.71 -10.57
N GLY A 105 5.06 0.60 -9.97
CA GLY A 105 6.32 0.53 -10.70
C GLY A 105 6.53 -0.74 -11.51
N GLY A 106 5.87 -1.83 -11.13
CA GLY A 106 5.97 -3.14 -11.78
C GLY A 106 4.82 -3.50 -12.71
N VAL A 107 4.04 -2.54 -13.24
CA VAL A 107 2.88 -2.81 -14.13
C VAL A 107 3.21 -3.79 -15.24
N LEU A 108 4.31 -3.60 -15.96
CA LEU A 108 4.69 -4.43 -17.11
C LEU A 108 5.20 -5.83 -16.74
N LEU A 109 5.40 -6.14 -15.46
CA LEU A 109 5.74 -7.49 -15.02
C LEU A 109 4.56 -8.46 -15.20
N PHE A 110 3.31 -7.95 -15.24
CA PHE A 110 2.09 -8.75 -15.22
C PHE A 110 1.20 -8.53 -16.45
N PRO A 111 1.74 -8.72 -17.69
CA PRO A 111 1.02 -8.37 -18.92
C PRO A 111 -0.23 -9.23 -19.17
N ASN A 112 -0.31 -10.42 -18.53
CA ASN A 112 -1.40 -11.38 -18.69
C ASN A 112 -2.49 -11.24 -17.60
N ALA A 113 -2.20 -10.54 -16.50
CA ALA A 113 -3.15 -10.31 -15.42
C ALA A 113 -4.24 -9.30 -15.80
N GLN A 114 -5.37 -9.33 -15.08
CA GLN A 114 -6.30 -8.21 -15.08
C GLN A 114 -5.79 -7.14 -14.11
N HIS A 115 -5.63 -5.90 -14.58
CA HIS A 115 -5.24 -4.77 -13.74
C HIS A 115 -6.48 -3.99 -13.28
N LEU A 116 -6.61 -3.80 -11.96
CA LEU A 116 -7.77 -3.18 -11.33
C LEU A 116 -7.36 -1.99 -10.46
N PHE A 117 -7.94 -0.83 -10.73
CA PHE A 117 -7.75 0.42 -9.97
C PHE A 117 -8.96 1.34 -10.09
N GLN A 118 -9.02 2.36 -9.24
CA GLN A 118 -10.08 3.37 -9.31
C GLN A 118 -9.91 4.26 -10.55
N ARG A 119 -11.01 4.61 -11.20
CA ARG A 119 -11.03 5.51 -12.35
C ARG A 119 -10.41 6.88 -12.03
N ASP A 120 -10.75 7.44 -10.87
CA ASP A 120 -10.23 8.75 -10.46
C ASP A 120 -8.72 8.73 -10.23
N GLU A 121 -8.16 7.59 -9.81
CA GLU A 121 -6.72 7.41 -9.67
C GLU A 121 -6.01 7.50 -11.02
N TYR A 122 -6.57 6.86 -12.04
CA TYR A 122 -6.02 6.94 -13.39
C TYR A 122 -6.01 8.37 -13.92
N PHE A 123 -7.11 9.13 -13.72
CA PHE A 123 -7.16 10.52 -14.15
C PHE A 123 -6.23 11.43 -13.34
N ASN A 124 -6.06 11.19 -12.04
CA ASN A 124 -5.10 11.93 -11.23
C ASN A 124 -3.66 11.70 -11.72
N MET A 125 -3.30 10.45 -12.04
CA MET A 125 -2.00 10.11 -12.62
C MET A 125 -1.76 10.80 -13.98
N LEU A 126 -2.76 10.88 -14.85
CA LEU A 126 -2.65 11.57 -16.14
C LEU A 126 -2.53 13.09 -15.98
N HIS A 127 -3.13 13.66 -14.95
CA HIS A 127 -3.19 15.11 -14.70
C HIS A 127 -2.82 15.44 -13.24
N PRO A 128 -1.59 15.08 -12.79
CA PRO A 128 -1.18 15.29 -11.42
C PRO A 128 -1.09 16.79 -11.08
N LEU A 129 -1.40 17.11 -9.83
CA LEU A 129 -1.24 18.46 -9.30
C LEU A 129 0.23 18.93 -9.38
N PRO A 130 0.50 20.25 -9.42
CA PRO A 130 1.87 20.75 -9.43
C PRO A 130 2.75 20.21 -8.29
N SER A 131 2.19 20.06 -7.08
CA SER A 131 2.88 19.47 -5.93
C SER A 131 3.27 18.00 -6.15
N GLN A 132 2.37 17.21 -6.74
CA GLN A 132 2.63 15.80 -7.07
C GLN A 132 3.71 15.66 -8.15
N LYS A 133 3.73 16.58 -9.15
CA LYS A 133 4.79 16.62 -10.17
C LYS A 133 6.16 16.94 -9.57
N ILE A 134 6.23 17.93 -8.67
CA ILE A 134 7.47 18.33 -8.00
C ILE A 134 8.01 17.19 -7.13
N ARG A 135 7.14 16.51 -6.39
CA ARG A 135 7.53 15.36 -5.57
C ARG A 135 7.82 14.10 -6.37
N ARG A 136 7.38 14.04 -7.63
CA ARG A 136 7.42 12.84 -8.49
C ARG A 136 6.59 11.69 -7.91
N ASP A 137 5.41 11.98 -7.39
CA ASP A 137 4.52 10.98 -6.80
C ASP A 137 4.15 9.90 -7.84
N TYR A 138 3.85 10.30 -9.08
CA TYR A 138 3.60 9.41 -10.19
C TYR A 138 4.84 9.27 -11.09
N ASP A 139 5.15 8.06 -11.49
CA ASP A 139 6.16 7.81 -12.52
C ASP A 139 5.61 8.22 -13.90
N PRO A 140 6.31 9.09 -14.65
CA PRO A 140 5.83 9.54 -15.96
C PRO A 140 5.74 8.43 -17.01
N ARG A 141 6.31 7.24 -16.75
CA ARG A 141 6.21 6.07 -17.63
C ARG A 141 4.90 5.30 -17.43
N THR A 142 4.36 5.28 -16.20
CA THR A 142 3.20 4.46 -15.83
C THR A 142 1.99 4.63 -16.76
N PRO A 143 1.63 5.83 -17.25
CA PRO A 143 0.58 5.96 -18.27
C PRO A 143 0.84 5.15 -19.54
N GLY A 144 2.07 5.19 -20.05
CA GLY A 144 2.49 4.42 -21.23
C GLY A 144 2.57 2.92 -20.96
N ASP A 145 2.93 2.52 -19.76
CA ASP A 145 2.97 1.12 -19.33
C ASP A 145 1.55 0.55 -19.22
N ILE A 146 0.64 1.27 -18.56
CA ILE A 146 -0.78 0.89 -18.46
C ILE A 146 -1.42 0.79 -19.85
N ALA A 147 -1.08 1.67 -20.78
CA ALA A 147 -1.61 1.63 -22.15
C ALA A 147 -1.24 0.34 -22.93
N GLN A 148 -0.21 -0.39 -22.51
CA GLN A 148 0.20 -1.67 -23.09
C GLN A 148 -0.57 -2.87 -22.49
N ILE A 149 -1.25 -2.68 -21.35
CA ILE A 149 -2.01 -3.74 -20.69
C ILE A 149 -3.35 -3.94 -21.40
N LYS A 150 -3.64 -5.16 -21.80
CA LYS A 150 -4.86 -5.51 -22.55
C LYS A 150 -6.09 -5.64 -21.67
N ASN A 151 -5.93 -6.08 -20.42
CA ASN A 151 -7.04 -6.39 -19.51
C ASN A 151 -7.05 -5.41 -18.35
N ILE A 152 -7.69 -4.26 -18.54
CA ILE A 152 -7.84 -3.23 -17.50
C ILE A 152 -9.29 -3.16 -17.05
N ARG A 153 -9.50 -3.10 -15.75
CA ARG A 153 -10.78 -2.84 -15.11
C ARG A 153 -10.69 -1.60 -14.22
N MET A 154 -11.23 -0.50 -14.69
CA MET A 154 -11.43 0.70 -13.86
C MET A 154 -12.74 0.58 -13.09
N ILE A 155 -12.68 0.75 -11.79
CA ILE A 155 -13.85 0.80 -10.91
C ILE A 155 -14.12 2.24 -10.46
N ASP A 156 -15.34 2.52 -10.04
CA ASP A 156 -15.76 3.84 -9.57
C ASP A 156 -16.51 3.67 -8.25
N GLY A 157 -15.84 4.00 -7.16
CA GLY A 157 -16.37 3.86 -5.80
C GLY A 157 -16.13 2.51 -5.17
N ASP A 158 -17.01 2.17 -4.22
CA ASP A 158 -16.93 0.91 -3.48
C ASP A 158 -17.40 -0.26 -4.36
N PHE A 159 -16.75 -1.40 -4.22
CA PHE A 159 -17.01 -2.57 -5.03
C PHE A 159 -16.88 -3.87 -4.21
N ASP A 160 -17.94 -4.65 -4.17
CA ASP A 160 -17.89 -6.01 -3.62
C ASP A 160 -17.34 -6.96 -4.69
N PHE A 161 -16.11 -7.41 -4.49
CA PHE A 161 -15.45 -8.37 -5.39
C PHE A 161 -16.01 -9.78 -5.22
N GLY A 162 -16.74 -10.02 -4.14
CA GLY A 162 -17.25 -11.33 -3.75
C GLY A 162 -16.19 -12.21 -3.07
N ASN A 163 -16.62 -13.39 -2.65
CA ASN A 163 -15.75 -14.42 -2.05
C ASN A 163 -14.86 -13.95 -0.89
N GLY A 164 -15.30 -12.92 -0.13
CA GLY A 164 -14.57 -12.40 1.02
C GLY A 164 -13.62 -11.26 0.71
N ILE A 165 -13.65 -10.68 -0.49
CA ILE A 165 -12.89 -9.47 -0.84
C ILE A 165 -13.86 -8.32 -1.12
N ARG A 166 -13.64 -7.18 -0.49
CA ARG A 166 -14.34 -5.93 -0.74
C ARG A 166 -13.34 -4.81 -0.97
N VAL A 167 -13.53 -4.06 -2.04
CA VAL A 167 -12.76 -2.85 -2.36
C VAL A 167 -13.56 -1.64 -1.93
N VAL A 168 -12.93 -0.70 -1.23
CA VAL A 168 -13.55 0.53 -0.74
C VAL A 168 -12.73 1.72 -1.18
N LYS A 169 -13.36 2.69 -1.83
CA LYS A 169 -12.71 3.95 -2.22
C LYS A 169 -12.40 4.78 -0.99
N VAL A 170 -11.13 5.14 -0.82
CA VAL A 170 -10.58 5.88 0.32
C VAL A 170 -9.70 7.04 -0.17
N PRO A 171 -10.32 8.10 -0.75
CA PRO A 171 -9.56 9.25 -1.24
C PRO A 171 -8.93 10.02 -0.07
N GLY A 172 -7.89 10.78 -0.37
CA GLY A 172 -7.21 11.67 0.58
C GLY A 172 -5.72 11.76 0.33
N HIS A 173 -4.99 10.66 0.32
CA HIS A 173 -3.61 10.57 -0.14
C HIS A 173 -3.52 10.83 -1.65
N THR A 174 -4.39 10.16 -2.41
CA THR A 174 -4.70 10.45 -3.81
C THR A 174 -6.21 10.62 -4.00
N SER A 175 -6.65 10.99 -5.20
CA SER A 175 -8.09 11.16 -5.48
C SER A 175 -8.83 9.83 -5.62
N GLY A 176 -8.14 8.79 -5.99
CA GLY A 176 -8.71 7.47 -6.28
C GLY A 176 -8.11 6.33 -5.45
N GLY A 177 -7.49 6.64 -4.30
CA GLY A 177 -7.00 5.60 -3.40
C GLY A 177 -8.09 4.62 -3.00
N MET A 178 -7.73 3.34 -2.82
CA MET A 178 -8.65 2.31 -2.36
C MET A 178 -8.02 1.41 -1.31
N ALA A 179 -8.84 0.96 -0.35
CA ALA A 179 -8.52 -0.07 0.61
C ALA A 179 -9.18 -1.39 0.20
N ILE A 180 -8.53 -2.51 0.51
CA ILE A 180 -9.03 -3.85 0.21
C ILE A 180 -9.27 -4.58 1.54
N GLN A 181 -10.53 -4.83 1.88
CA GLN A 181 -10.91 -5.70 2.99
C GLN A 181 -10.84 -7.15 2.52
N VAL A 182 -10.17 -7.98 3.30
CA VAL A 182 -9.97 -9.41 3.00
C VAL A 182 -10.42 -10.25 4.19
N GLN A 183 -11.40 -11.15 3.95
CA GLN A 183 -11.82 -12.13 4.93
C GLN A 183 -10.81 -13.28 5.01
N THR A 184 -10.27 -13.50 6.18
CA THR A 184 -9.36 -14.63 6.48
C THR A 184 -9.93 -15.54 7.56
N ALA A 185 -9.23 -16.62 7.91
CA ALA A 185 -9.61 -17.47 9.02
C ALA A 185 -9.46 -16.79 10.39
N GLU A 186 -8.55 -15.82 10.50
CA GLU A 186 -8.34 -15.03 11.72
C GLU A 186 -9.37 -13.91 11.90
N GLY A 187 -9.95 -13.38 10.79
CA GLY A 187 -10.86 -12.24 10.77
C GLY A 187 -10.69 -11.38 9.52
N LYS A 188 -11.10 -10.11 9.58
CA LYS A 188 -11.06 -9.18 8.46
C LYS A 188 -9.83 -8.29 8.56
N TYR A 189 -8.87 -8.50 7.68
CA TYR A 189 -7.75 -7.59 7.47
C TYR A 189 -8.12 -6.51 6.44
N VAL A 190 -7.51 -5.34 6.57
CA VAL A 190 -7.66 -4.23 5.62
C VAL A 190 -6.30 -3.84 5.08
N ILE A 191 -6.08 -4.06 3.79
CA ILE A 191 -4.91 -3.55 3.07
C ILE A 191 -5.23 -2.12 2.68
N THR A 192 -4.45 -1.17 3.17
CA THR A 192 -4.77 0.26 3.08
C THR A 192 -3.92 1.02 2.07
N GLY A 193 -2.83 0.42 1.56
CA GLY A 193 -1.82 1.18 0.83
C GLY A 193 -1.29 2.33 1.70
N ASP A 194 -1.29 3.52 1.14
CA ASP A 194 -0.81 4.73 1.82
C ASP A 194 -1.92 5.55 2.49
N MET A 195 -3.05 4.90 2.73
CA MET A 195 -4.16 5.50 3.45
C MET A 195 -4.50 4.72 4.73
N PRO A 196 -3.64 4.80 5.79
CA PRO A 196 -2.39 5.58 5.93
C PRO A 196 -1.12 4.86 5.43
N HIS A 197 0.02 5.57 5.41
CA HIS A 197 1.33 4.97 5.13
C HIS A 197 1.74 3.97 6.20
N ILE A 198 1.54 4.33 7.49
CA ILE A 198 1.82 3.49 8.66
C ILE A 198 0.67 3.57 9.66
N ALA A 199 0.50 2.54 10.46
CA ALA A 199 -0.62 2.39 11.39
C ALA A 199 -0.70 3.50 12.45
N GLN A 200 0.41 4.16 12.80
CA GLN A 200 0.38 5.24 13.80
C GLN A 200 -0.52 6.41 13.37
N SER A 201 -0.76 6.62 12.09
CA SER A 201 -1.72 7.66 11.66
C SER A 201 -3.17 7.35 12.11
N LEU A 202 -3.54 6.06 12.17
CA LEU A 202 -4.84 5.62 12.70
C LEU A 202 -4.83 5.49 14.24
N PHE A 203 -3.67 5.24 14.83
CA PHE A 203 -3.47 5.02 16.26
C PHE A 203 -2.42 5.98 16.82
N PRO A 204 -2.72 7.30 16.92
CA PRO A 204 -1.72 8.34 17.22
C PRO A 204 -0.98 8.16 18.54
N GLN A 205 -1.58 7.43 19.50
CA GLN A 205 -1.01 7.17 20.82
C GLN A 205 -0.05 5.97 20.86
N MET A 206 0.23 5.33 19.71
CA MET A 206 1.29 4.32 19.65
C MET A 206 2.62 4.91 20.10
N ASN A 207 3.28 4.24 21.04
CA ASN A 207 4.58 4.60 21.59
C ASN A 207 5.67 3.57 21.29
N LYS A 208 5.34 2.54 20.53
CA LYS A 208 6.26 1.48 20.07
C LYS A 208 6.00 1.14 18.62
N MET A 209 7.06 0.78 17.92
CA MET A 209 7.01 0.33 16.54
C MET A 209 7.97 -0.85 16.36
N GLU A 210 7.54 -1.86 15.61
CA GLU A 210 8.41 -2.97 15.22
C GLU A 210 9.13 -2.60 13.93
N VAL A 211 10.46 -2.63 13.95
CA VAL A 211 11.29 -2.38 12.77
C VAL A 211 11.64 -3.68 12.05
N ILE A 212 12.25 -3.58 10.86
CA ILE A 212 12.73 -4.76 10.12
C ILE A 212 13.66 -5.59 11.00
N GLY A 213 13.42 -6.90 11.03
CA GLY A 213 14.15 -7.83 11.88
C GLY A 213 13.48 -8.10 13.24
N GLY A 214 12.33 -7.48 13.53
CA GLY A 214 11.48 -7.78 14.69
C GLY A 214 11.88 -7.04 15.97
N GLU A 215 12.84 -6.13 15.94
CA GLU A 215 13.15 -5.27 17.08
C GLU A 215 12.01 -4.29 17.34
N ILE A 216 11.63 -4.13 18.61
CA ILE A 216 10.64 -3.13 19.04
C ILE A 216 11.38 -1.89 19.54
N VAL A 217 11.12 -0.76 18.88
CA VAL A 217 11.70 0.54 19.25
C VAL A 217 10.64 1.46 19.86
N ASP A 218 11.07 2.32 20.77
CA ASP A 218 10.22 3.38 21.30
C ASP A 218 10.08 4.49 20.25
N ILE A 219 8.85 4.97 20.04
CA ILE A 219 8.52 6.07 19.14
C ILE A 219 7.75 7.16 19.91
N THR A 220 7.79 8.37 19.41
CA THR A 220 7.06 9.49 20.02
C THR A 220 5.58 9.42 19.61
N PRO A 221 4.63 9.28 20.57
CA PRO A 221 3.22 9.39 20.27
C PRO A 221 2.84 10.82 19.88
N ALA A 222 1.76 10.99 19.14
CA ALA A 222 1.21 12.32 18.88
C ALA A 222 0.65 12.94 20.18
N PRO A 223 0.64 14.28 20.31
CA PRO A 223 -0.06 14.93 21.40
C PRO A 223 -1.55 14.56 21.44
N GLU A 224 -2.08 14.28 22.62
CA GLU A 224 -3.49 13.84 22.77
C GLU A 224 -4.51 14.80 22.14
N ASN A 225 -4.19 16.09 22.10
CA ASN A 225 -5.07 17.11 21.54
C ASN A 225 -5.02 17.24 20.01
N TRP A 226 -4.21 16.41 19.30
CA TRP A 226 -4.18 16.43 17.82
C TRP A 226 -5.37 15.72 17.18
N GLY A 227 -6.14 15.00 17.97
CA GLY A 227 -7.37 14.33 17.52
C GLY A 227 -7.20 12.82 17.29
N PRO A 228 -8.24 12.17 16.77
CA PRO A 228 -8.26 10.71 16.64
C PRO A 228 -7.29 10.17 15.61
N PHE A 229 -6.84 10.99 14.66
CA PHE A 229 -5.95 10.61 13.56
C PHE A 229 -4.91 11.69 13.33
N ILE A 230 -3.73 11.27 12.82
CA ILE A 230 -2.71 12.19 12.32
C ILE A 230 -2.50 11.95 10.81
N LEU A 231 -2.27 13.03 10.08
CA LEU A 231 -2.13 12.98 8.63
C LEU A 231 -0.66 13.03 8.24
N ASN A 232 -0.29 12.22 7.26
CA ASN A 232 1.06 12.24 6.69
C ASN A 232 1.35 13.51 5.85
N SER A 233 2.57 13.60 5.31
CA SER A 233 3.00 14.77 4.53
C SER A 233 2.53 14.77 3.07
N VAL A 234 2.04 13.63 2.55
CA VAL A 234 1.65 13.47 1.14
C VAL A 234 0.13 13.35 1.06
N ILE A 235 -0.53 14.49 1.02
CA ILE A 235 -2.00 14.61 1.05
C ILE A 235 -2.49 15.35 -0.20
N TYR A 236 -3.50 14.76 -0.84
CA TYR A 236 -4.29 15.38 -1.90
C TYR A 236 -5.46 16.19 -1.31
N ASP A 237 -6.18 15.61 -0.34
CA ASP A 237 -7.36 16.21 0.30
C ASP A 237 -7.45 15.82 1.79
N HIS A 238 -7.26 16.79 2.69
CA HIS A 238 -7.28 16.57 4.14
C HIS A 238 -8.65 16.12 4.66
N TYR A 239 -9.75 16.70 4.18
CA TYR A 239 -11.10 16.30 4.61
C TYR A 239 -11.42 14.87 4.17
N ALA A 240 -11.06 14.53 2.95
CA ALA A 240 -11.23 13.18 2.45
C ALA A 240 -10.42 12.16 3.27
N CYS A 241 -9.20 12.52 3.75
CA CYS A 241 -8.40 11.66 4.61
C CYS A 241 -9.13 11.26 5.89
N TYR A 242 -9.67 12.23 6.64
CA TYR A 242 -10.43 11.94 7.86
C TYR A 242 -11.64 11.04 7.61
N ASN A 243 -12.40 11.32 6.55
CA ASN A 243 -13.53 10.48 6.16
C ASN A 243 -13.08 9.05 5.79
N SER A 244 -11.97 8.93 5.07
CA SER A 244 -11.42 7.65 4.66
C SER A 244 -10.86 6.86 5.84
N PHE A 245 -10.19 7.49 6.80
CA PHE A 245 -9.75 6.83 8.02
C PHE A 245 -10.90 6.24 8.84
N ASN A 246 -12.00 6.99 9.00
CA ASN A 246 -13.21 6.46 9.64
C ASN A 246 -13.79 5.25 8.88
N LYS A 247 -13.80 5.30 7.53
CA LYS A 247 -14.22 4.14 6.71
C LYS A 247 -13.30 2.94 6.93
N ILE A 248 -11.98 3.14 6.89
CA ILE A 248 -10.98 2.09 7.07
C ILE A 248 -11.11 1.43 8.44
N MET A 249 -11.24 2.23 9.51
CA MET A 249 -11.46 1.71 10.87
C MET A 249 -12.69 0.81 10.96
N ALA A 250 -13.78 1.19 10.29
CA ALA A 250 -15.03 0.40 10.26
C ALA A 250 -14.95 -0.90 9.43
N LEU A 251 -13.93 -1.06 8.59
CA LEU A 251 -13.75 -2.26 7.76
C LEU A 251 -13.04 -3.40 8.47
N ALA A 252 -12.16 -3.09 9.43
CA ALA A 252 -11.33 -4.08 10.13
C ALA A 252 -12.16 -4.93 11.10
N GLU A 253 -11.59 -6.06 11.55
CA GLU A 253 -12.22 -6.92 12.54
C GLU A 253 -12.38 -6.21 13.90
N ALA A 254 -11.41 -5.36 14.26
CA ALA A 254 -11.41 -4.56 15.46
C ALA A 254 -10.50 -3.32 15.30
N GLU A 255 -10.65 -2.35 16.19
CA GLU A 255 -9.79 -1.15 16.29
C GLU A 255 -8.45 -1.50 16.97
N ASP A 256 -7.64 -2.30 16.28
CA ASP A 256 -6.32 -2.75 16.72
C ASP A 256 -5.36 -2.69 15.53
N PRO A 257 -4.15 -2.09 15.65
CA PRO A 257 -3.20 -1.93 14.56
C PRO A 257 -2.92 -3.19 13.74
N LYS A 258 -2.98 -4.36 14.37
CA LYS A 258 -2.69 -5.65 13.72
C LYS A 258 -3.62 -6.01 12.55
N TRP A 259 -4.79 -5.35 12.43
CA TRP A 259 -5.77 -5.60 11.37
C TRP A 259 -5.57 -4.74 10.14
N PHE A 260 -4.62 -3.77 10.20
CA PHE A 260 -4.36 -2.84 9.12
C PHE A 260 -3.00 -3.13 8.48
N LEU A 261 -3.04 -3.52 7.22
CA LEU A 261 -1.86 -3.84 6.42
C LEU A 261 -1.57 -2.64 5.52
N THR A 262 -0.67 -1.78 5.98
CA THR A 262 -0.33 -0.53 5.28
C THR A 262 0.74 -0.74 4.20
N GLY A 263 0.99 0.29 3.40
CA GLY A 263 2.03 0.25 2.36
C GLY A 263 3.46 0.16 2.92
N HIS A 264 3.70 0.69 4.13
CA HIS A 264 5.06 0.93 4.61
C HIS A 264 5.38 0.44 6.03
N ASP A 265 4.44 -0.17 6.75
CA ASP A 265 4.71 -0.72 8.08
C ASP A 265 5.66 -1.92 8.04
N MET A 266 6.76 -1.80 8.77
CA MET A 266 7.83 -2.80 8.78
C MET A 266 7.43 -4.13 9.43
N TRP A 267 6.53 -4.12 10.43
CA TRP A 267 6.05 -5.34 11.08
C TRP A 267 5.33 -6.30 10.12
N CYS A 268 4.71 -5.76 9.05
CA CYS A 268 4.03 -6.57 8.05
C CYS A 268 4.98 -7.57 7.37
N VAL A 269 6.21 -7.14 7.04
CA VAL A 269 7.21 -8.03 6.42
C VAL A 269 7.81 -9.02 7.42
N ASN A 270 7.88 -8.68 8.71
CA ASN A 270 8.35 -9.57 9.75
C ASN A 270 7.34 -10.69 10.04
N LYS A 271 6.05 -10.33 10.22
CA LYS A 271 4.96 -11.31 10.40
C LYS A 271 4.73 -12.14 9.14
N LYS A 272 4.79 -11.52 7.98
CA LYS A 272 4.72 -12.07 6.63
C LYS A 272 3.39 -12.73 6.26
N TYR A 273 2.81 -13.63 7.09
CA TYR A 273 1.62 -14.42 6.78
C TYR A 273 0.45 -14.05 7.69
N PHE A 274 -0.75 -13.91 7.11
CA PHE A 274 -1.97 -13.50 7.79
C PHE A 274 -3.17 -14.35 7.31
N GLY A 275 -3.97 -14.88 8.27
CA GLY A 275 -5.19 -15.62 7.99
C GLY A 275 -5.11 -17.15 8.01
#